data_75d342fd1a61304bfe38c9833bfc9972
#
_entry.id   75d342fd1a61304bfe38c9833bfc9972
#
_cell.length_a   1.000
_cell.length_b   1.000
_cell.length_c   1.000
_cell.angle_alpha   90.00
_cell.angle_beta   90.00
_cell.angle_gamma   90.00
#
_symmetry.space_group_name_H-M   'P 1'
#
loop_
_entity.id
_entity.type
_entity.pdbx_description
1 polymer ?
#
loop_
_entity_poly.entity_id
_entity_poly.type
_entity_poly.pdbx_seq_one_letter_code
_entity_poly.pdbx_strand_id
1 'polypeptide(L)'
;VGSEMCIRDSMDHINNTDDGRNEYFQALIKDLGVSDNDYYARLLDDIMGRLTQGIGASDPSIYNKPYLYFLNADQTFNASCGLGHVMTVNEGIFNLSENIDEIAVVIAHEMGHGQKDHVLHGTRKKLKTAIGGTILAGAIGGSAFSDKAMGVLTQHINNVQITKKAEWEADNLAFDYCYQAGYNPGAGAALWERVIEKKGDTAGNFIGEIFSPNDHPGHRERRDNYEKKISALSGGRVTIKNNSDVVQINKKDFLKPAPLADMSSTERKYLVMGNLAAAYDHGQNIYDAYVQNGTVMLGNQAIFTPVSGDISAEEAVAILNQIK
;
A
#
# COMPACT_ATOMS: atom_id res chain seq x y z
N VAL A 1 4.04 -25.78 -28.86
CA VAL A 1 5.30 -25.00 -28.99
C VAL A 1 5.01 -23.63 -29.62
N GLY A 2 4.23 -23.52 -30.68
CA GLY A 2 3.93 -22.23 -31.32
C GLY A 2 3.02 -21.30 -30.51
N SER A 3 2.03 -21.82 -29.80
CA SER A 3 1.06 -21.04 -29.02
C SER A 3 1.63 -20.49 -27.71
N GLU A 4 2.47 -21.24 -27.02
CA GLU A 4 3.13 -20.77 -25.79
C GLU A 4 4.12 -19.65 -26.07
N MET A 5 4.81 -19.71 -27.22
CA MET A 5 5.72 -18.67 -27.65
C MET A 5 4.97 -17.38 -27.97
N CYS A 6 3.82 -17.43 -28.64
CA CYS A 6 3.00 -16.27 -28.94
C CYS A 6 2.46 -15.59 -27.68
N ILE A 7 2.00 -16.36 -26.69
CA ILE A 7 1.49 -15.81 -25.42
C ILE A 7 2.60 -15.14 -24.63
N ARG A 8 3.76 -15.78 -24.57
CA ARG A 8 4.94 -15.22 -23.90
C ARG A 8 5.39 -13.93 -24.57
N ASP A 9 5.46 -13.91 -25.90
CA ASP A 9 5.83 -12.72 -26.68
C ASP A 9 4.83 -11.59 -26.45
N SER A 10 3.54 -11.90 -26.35
CA SER A 10 2.48 -10.93 -26.06
C SER A 10 2.60 -10.35 -24.66
N MET A 11 2.88 -11.18 -23.65
CA MET A 11 3.11 -10.72 -22.28
C MET A 11 4.37 -9.87 -22.18
N ASP A 12 5.43 -10.26 -22.87
CA ASP A 12 6.68 -9.52 -22.89
C ASP A 12 6.50 -8.18 -23.63
N HIS A 13 5.70 -8.15 -24.70
CA HIS A 13 5.31 -6.90 -25.37
C HIS A 13 4.58 -5.95 -24.41
N ILE A 14 3.51 -6.42 -23.76
CA ILE A 14 2.73 -5.62 -22.79
C ILE A 14 3.59 -5.18 -21.60
N ASN A 15 4.45 -6.04 -21.08
CA ASN A 15 5.21 -5.73 -19.89
C ASN A 15 6.39 -4.79 -20.15
N ASN A 16 7.00 -4.85 -21.32
CA ASN A 16 8.33 -4.27 -21.57
C ASN A 16 8.37 -3.24 -22.69
N THR A 17 7.26 -2.98 -23.39
CA THR A 17 7.22 -1.94 -24.44
C THR A 17 6.19 -0.88 -24.12
N ASP A 18 6.48 0.37 -24.51
CA ASP A 18 5.54 1.48 -24.29
C ASP A 18 4.24 1.29 -25.08
N ASP A 19 4.33 0.78 -26.30
CA ASP A 19 3.15 0.48 -27.12
C ASP A 19 2.26 -0.57 -26.47
N GLY A 20 2.84 -1.70 -26.03
CA GLY A 20 2.10 -2.77 -25.37
C GLY A 20 1.49 -2.34 -24.02
N ARG A 21 2.21 -1.55 -23.25
CA ARG A 21 1.71 -0.97 -21.99
C ARG A 21 0.52 -0.05 -22.25
N ASN A 22 0.61 0.82 -23.24
CA ASN A 22 -0.48 1.71 -23.64
C ASN A 22 -1.69 0.94 -24.17
N GLU A 23 -1.50 -0.07 -24.99
CA GLU A 23 -2.59 -0.91 -25.48
C GLU A 23 -3.35 -1.57 -24.32
N TYR A 24 -2.63 -2.12 -23.35
CA TYR A 24 -3.22 -2.72 -22.16
C TYR A 24 -3.96 -1.67 -21.30
N PHE A 25 -3.35 -0.52 -21.09
CA PHE A 25 -3.95 0.60 -20.35
C PHE A 25 -5.27 1.07 -21.00
N GLN A 26 -5.29 1.27 -22.31
CA GLN A 26 -6.50 1.67 -23.04
C GLN A 26 -7.59 0.60 -23.01
N ALA A 27 -7.21 -0.68 -23.04
CA ALA A 27 -8.15 -1.78 -22.91
C ALA A 27 -8.85 -1.78 -21.52
N LEU A 28 -8.09 -1.53 -20.45
CA LEU A 28 -8.64 -1.43 -19.10
C LEU A 28 -9.54 -0.20 -18.94
N ILE A 29 -9.17 0.94 -19.49
CA ILE A 29 -10.04 2.14 -19.51
C ILE A 29 -11.35 1.87 -20.23
N LYS A 30 -11.30 1.18 -21.37
CA LYS A 30 -12.52 0.83 -22.14
C LYS A 30 -13.43 -0.13 -21.39
N ASP A 31 -12.86 -1.05 -20.61
CA ASP A 31 -13.61 -2.06 -19.83
C ASP A 31 -14.19 -1.50 -18.56
N LEU A 32 -13.41 -0.75 -17.79
CA LEU A 32 -13.77 -0.28 -16.46
C LEU A 32 -14.35 1.13 -16.43
N GLY A 33 -14.05 1.94 -17.44
CA GLY A 33 -14.36 3.37 -17.43
C GLY A 33 -13.46 4.19 -16.51
N VAL A 34 -13.42 5.49 -16.72
CA VAL A 34 -12.70 6.45 -15.88
C VAL A 34 -13.72 7.18 -15.00
N SER A 35 -13.40 7.36 -13.73
CA SER A 35 -14.20 8.16 -12.82
C SER A 35 -14.21 9.63 -13.22
N ASP A 36 -15.32 10.31 -13.01
CA ASP A 36 -15.48 11.76 -13.14
C ASP A 36 -15.24 12.52 -11.82
N ASN A 37 -14.78 11.83 -10.78
CA ASN A 37 -14.48 12.43 -9.48
C ASN A 37 -13.10 13.10 -9.48
N ASP A 38 -13.05 14.36 -9.88
CA ASP A 38 -11.82 15.15 -9.95
C ASP A 38 -11.08 15.28 -8.60
N TYR A 39 -11.82 15.23 -7.49
CA TYR A 39 -11.20 15.35 -6.17
C TYR A 39 -10.36 14.09 -5.85
N TYR A 40 -10.92 12.89 -6.01
CA TYR A 40 -10.18 11.65 -5.79
C TYR A 40 -9.10 11.42 -6.84
N ALA A 41 -9.34 11.86 -8.09
CA ALA A 41 -8.30 11.78 -9.13
C ALA A 41 -7.06 12.59 -8.73
N ARG A 42 -7.24 13.84 -8.24
CA ARG A 42 -6.11 14.67 -7.74
C ARG A 42 -5.42 14.07 -6.52
N LEU A 43 -6.18 13.46 -5.58
CA LEU A 43 -5.57 12.76 -4.45
C LEU A 43 -4.72 11.57 -4.91
N LEU A 44 -5.22 10.80 -5.88
CA LEU A 44 -4.47 9.69 -6.46
C LEU A 44 -3.20 10.19 -7.15
N ASP A 45 -3.29 11.28 -7.94
CA ASP A 45 -2.12 11.88 -8.59
C ASP A 45 -1.06 12.33 -7.59
N ASP A 46 -1.46 12.95 -6.47
CA ASP A 46 -0.54 13.35 -5.40
C ASP A 46 0.15 12.12 -4.77
N ILE A 47 -0.63 11.09 -4.44
CA ILE A 47 -0.09 9.85 -3.87
C ILE A 47 0.90 9.20 -4.83
N MET A 48 0.53 9.03 -6.11
CA MET A 48 1.38 8.43 -7.13
C MET A 48 2.67 9.23 -7.35
N GLY A 49 2.57 10.55 -7.39
CA GLY A 49 3.73 11.44 -7.52
C GLY A 49 4.70 11.31 -6.36
N ARG A 50 4.21 11.36 -5.12
CA ARG A 50 5.03 11.22 -3.90
C ARG A 50 5.67 9.83 -3.80
N LEU A 51 4.90 8.76 -4.04
CA LEU A 51 5.43 7.40 -4.04
C LEU A 51 6.47 7.18 -5.13
N THR A 52 6.24 7.71 -6.34
CA THR A 52 7.22 7.61 -7.43
C THR A 52 8.55 8.26 -7.05
N GLN A 53 8.53 9.44 -6.42
CA GLN A 53 9.74 10.11 -5.93
C GLN A 53 10.42 9.30 -4.80
N GLY A 54 9.63 8.81 -3.84
CA GLY A 54 10.13 8.00 -2.74
C GLY A 54 10.79 6.71 -3.22
N ILE A 55 10.11 5.96 -4.09
CA ILE A 55 10.65 4.73 -4.70
C ILE A 55 11.90 5.04 -5.51
N GLY A 56 11.86 6.10 -6.32
CA GLY A 56 12.97 6.48 -7.20
C GLY A 56 14.27 6.80 -6.46
N ALA A 57 14.21 7.18 -5.20
CA ALA A 57 15.38 7.38 -4.35
C ALA A 57 16.17 6.07 -4.09
N SER A 58 15.47 4.93 -4.01
CA SER A 58 16.06 3.61 -3.76
C SER A 58 16.05 2.69 -4.98
N ASP A 59 15.07 2.87 -5.88
CA ASP A 59 14.92 2.11 -7.13
C ASP A 59 14.66 3.05 -8.32
N PRO A 60 15.71 3.62 -8.94
CA PRO A 60 15.57 4.52 -10.08
C PRO A 60 14.95 3.87 -11.33
N SER A 61 14.81 2.54 -11.37
CA SER A 61 14.19 1.84 -12.50
C SER A 61 12.75 2.27 -12.75
N ILE A 62 12.07 2.80 -11.71
CA ILE A 62 10.70 3.33 -11.81
C ILE A 62 10.58 4.45 -12.87
N TYR A 63 11.64 5.24 -13.06
CA TYR A 63 11.64 6.30 -14.07
C TYR A 63 11.78 5.78 -15.51
N ASN A 64 12.34 4.58 -15.69
CA ASN A 64 12.45 3.93 -17.00
C ASN A 64 11.16 3.23 -17.42
N LYS A 65 10.28 2.93 -16.46
CA LYS A 65 8.99 2.29 -16.66
C LYS A 65 7.93 2.95 -15.78
N PRO A 66 7.55 4.21 -16.07
CA PRO A 66 6.58 4.96 -15.26
C PRO A 66 5.25 4.25 -15.17
N TYR A 67 4.56 4.38 -14.05
CA TYR A 67 3.22 3.81 -13.89
C TYR A 67 2.20 4.52 -14.78
N LEU A 68 1.37 3.73 -15.45
CA LEU A 68 0.14 4.18 -16.09
C LEU A 68 -1.01 3.81 -15.16
N TYR A 69 -1.83 4.76 -14.76
CA TYR A 69 -2.89 4.52 -13.78
C TYR A 69 -4.12 5.38 -14.05
N PHE A 70 -5.26 4.92 -13.58
CA PHE A 70 -6.49 5.69 -13.60
C PHE A 70 -7.41 5.29 -12.45
N LEU A 71 -8.28 6.23 -12.07
CA LEU A 71 -9.35 6.04 -11.12
C LEU A 71 -10.61 5.60 -11.88
N ASN A 72 -11.26 4.52 -11.46
CA ASN A 72 -12.57 4.11 -11.94
C ASN A 72 -13.65 4.35 -10.88
N ALA A 73 -14.93 4.37 -11.29
CA ALA A 73 -16.06 4.75 -10.43
C ALA A 73 -16.56 3.63 -9.51
N ASP A 74 -15.94 2.45 -9.52
CA ASP A 74 -16.34 1.32 -8.67
C ASP A 74 -16.14 1.68 -7.20
N GLN A 75 -17.18 1.42 -6.39
CA GLN A 75 -17.20 1.75 -4.95
C GLN A 75 -16.66 0.61 -4.07
N THR A 76 -16.21 -0.49 -4.66
CA THR A 76 -15.53 -1.54 -3.91
C THR A 76 -14.12 -1.10 -3.50
N PHE A 77 -13.67 -1.55 -2.35
CA PHE A 77 -12.32 -1.27 -1.88
C PHE A 77 -11.33 -2.14 -2.67
N ASN A 78 -10.84 -1.62 -3.78
CA ASN A 78 -9.91 -2.32 -4.65
C ASN A 78 -8.94 -1.40 -5.38
N ALA A 79 -7.70 -1.88 -5.54
CA ALA A 79 -6.69 -1.38 -6.46
C ALA A 79 -5.90 -2.58 -6.99
N SER A 80 -5.34 -2.49 -8.16
CA SER A 80 -4.53 -3.56 -8.70
C SER A 80 -3.41 -3.04 -9.60
N CYS A 81 -2.28 -3.72 -9.60
CA CYS A 81 -1.19 -3.49 -10.54
C CYS A 81 -1.00 -4.73 -11.42
N GLY A 82 -1.26 -4.58 -12.70
CA GLY A 82 -1.07 -5.61 -13.72
C GLY A 82 0.31 -5.60 -14.36
N LEU A 83 0.39 -6.15 -15.57
CA LEU A 83 1.61 -6.11 -16.39
C LEU A 83 1.96 -4.66 -16.76
N GLY A 84 3.23 -4.41 -17.03
CA GLY A 84 3.70 -3.15 -17.59
C GLY A 84 3.58 -1.94 -16.66
N HIS A 85 3.49 -2.13 -15.34
CA HIS A 85 3.20 -1.06 -14.38
C HIS A 85 1.89 -0.32 -14.70
N VAL A 86 0.87 -1.06 -15.12
CA VAL A 86 -0.47 -0.53 -15.35
C VAL A 86 -1.33 -0.78 -14.13
N MET A 87 -1.86 0.28 -13.53
CA MET A 87 -2.64 0.23 -12.30
C MET A 87 -4.07 0.71 -12.51
N THR A 88 -5.00 0.04 -11.88
CA THR A 88 -6.39 0.49 -11.74
C THR A 88 -6.70 0.73 -10.27
N VAL A 89 -7.38 1.81 -9.97
CA VAL A 89 -7.78 2.17 -8.61
C VAL A 89 -9.27 2.48 -8.59
N ASN A 90 -10.00 1.84 -7.67
CA ASN A 90 -11.42 2.10 -7.48
C ASN A 90 -11.63 3.30 -6.56
N GLU A 91 -12.67 4.11 -6.81
CA GLU A 91 -13.06 5.18 -5.87
C GLU A 91 -13.30 4.65 -4.46
N GLY A 92 -13.81 3.43 -4.32
CA GLY A 92 -14.10 2.80 -3.05
C GLY A 92 -12.91 2.72 -2.08
N ILE A 93 -11.69 2.83 -2.57
CA ILE A 93 -10.49 2.86 -1.71
C ILE A 93 -10.49 4.09 -0.79
N PHE A 94 -11.00 5.23 -1.26
CA PHE A 94 -11.09 6.47 -0.49
C PHE A 94 -12.21 6.47 0.56
N ASN A 95 -13.12 5.49 0.52
CA ASN A 95 -14.18 5.32 1.51
C ASN A 95 -13.71 4.56 2.76
N LEU A 96 -12.51 3.97 2.73
CA LEU A 96 -11.99 3.21 3.88
C LEU A 96 -11.58 4.13 5.01
N SER A 97 -10.85 5.19 4.70
CA SER A 97 -10.25 6.10 5.67
C SER A 97 -10.15 7.51 5.08
N GLU A 98 -10.36 8.50 5.92
CA GLU A 98 -10.03 9.91 5.59
C GLU A 98 -8.52 10.18 5.71
N ASN A 99 -7.76 9.27 6.29
CA ASN A 99 -6.31 9.39 6.41
C ASN A 99 -5.62 8.94 5.12
N ILE A 100 -5.10 9.91 4.39
CA ILE A 100 -4.41 9.67 3.10
C ILE A 100 -3.17 8.80 3.26
N ASP A 101 -2.49 8.83 4.40
CA ASP A 101 -1.31 7.99 4.65
C ASP A 101 -1.70 6.50 4.64
N GLU A 102 -2.88 6.14 5.15
CA GLU A 102 -3.39 4.77 5.08
C GLU A 102 -3.74 4.35 3.66
N ILE A 103 -4.33 5.26 2.88
CA ILE A 103 -4.61 5.02 1.45
C ILE A 103 -3.31 4.83 0.67
N ALA A 104 -2.29 5.64 0.96
CA ALA A 104 -0.99 5.53 0.32
C ALA A 104 -0.34 4.15 0.54
N VAL A 105 -0.57 3.50 1.70
CA VAL A 105 -0.08 2.13 1.96
C VAL A 105 -0.65 1.13 0.95
N VAL A 106 -1.94 1.23 0.61
CA VAL A 106 -2.57 0.34 -0.36
C VAL A 106 -1.96 0.54 -1.75
N ILE A 107 -1.82 1.80 -2.17
CA ILE A 107 -1.20 2.13 -3.47
C ILE A 107 0.27 1.68 -3.51
N ALA A 108 1.02 1.90 -2.43
CA ALA A 108 2.42 1.46 -2.32
C ALA A 108 2.57 -0.06 -2.36
N HIS A 109 1.63 -0.81 -1.79
CA HIS A 109 1.59 -2.26 -1.87
C HIS A 109 1.42 -2.73 -3.32
N GLU A 110 0.49 -2.13 -4.07
CA GLU A 110 0.30 -2.42 -5.49
C GLU A 110 1.53 -2.04 -6.32
N MET A 111 2.18 -0.92 -6.03
CA MET A 111 3.44 -0.55 -6.65
C MET A 111 4.56 -1.55 -6.31
N GLY A 112 4.54 -2.13 -5.11
CA GLY A 112 5.45 -3.22 -4.72
C GLY A 112 5.30 -4.44 -5.63
N HIS A 113 4.07 -4.83 -5.95
CA HIS A 113 3.80 -5.88 -6.92
C HIS A 113 4.32 -5.52 -8.32
N GLY A 114 4.16 -4.28 -8.75
CA GLY A 114 4.66 -3.78 -10.03
C GLY A 114 6.20 -3.81 -10.11
N GLN A 115 6.89 -3.22 -9.12
CA GLN A 115 8.36 -3.15 -9.08
C GLN A 115 9.02 -4.54 -9.05
N LYS A 116 8.31 -5.56 -8.57
CA LYS A 116 8.77 -6.96 -8.51
C LYS A 116 8.20 -7.86 -9.62
N ASP A 117 7.44 -7.29 -10.55
CA ASP A 117 6.82 -8.06 -11.64
C ASP A 117 6.05 -9.32 -11.15
N HIS A 118 5.40 -9.24 -9.97
CA HIS A 118 4.75 -10.40 -9.35
C HIS A 118 3.66 -11.00 -10.23
N VAL A 119 2.87 -10.16 -10.92
CA VAL A 119 1.83 -10.60 -11.85
C VAL A 119 2.43 -11.30 -13.06
N LEU A 120 3.52 -10.78 -13.62
CA LEU A 120 4.23 -11.42 -14.73
C LEU A 120 4.74 -12.80 -14.35
N HIS A 121 5.39 -12.91 -13.18
CA HIS A 121 5.90 -14.17 -12.66
C HIS A 121 4.79 -15.19 -12.39
N GLY A 122 3.70 -14.76 -11.75
CA GLY A 122 2.53 -15.58 -11.48
C GLY A 122 1.87 -16.09 -12.76
N THR A 123 1.69 -15.21 -13.75
CA THR A 123 1.10 -15.55 -15.05
C THR A 123 1.97 -16.54 -15.80
N ARG A 124 3.29 -16.32 -15.86
CA ARG A 124 4.23 -17.26 -16.49
C ARG A 124 4.24 -18.64 -15.82
N LYS A 125 4.16 -18.67 -14.49
CA LYS A 125 4.06 -19.94 -13.75
C LYS A 125 2.77 -20.68 -14.09
N LYS A 126 1.64 -19.99 -14.09
CA LYS A 126 0.33 -20.55 -14.43
C LYS A 126 0.30 -21.12 -15.85
N LEU A 127 0.91 -20.43 -16.82
CA LEU A 127 1.03 -20.91 -18.19
C LEU A 127 1.86 -22.19 -18.31
N LYS A 128 2.96 -22.30 -17.54
CA LYS A 128 3.78 -23.52 -17.51
C LYS A 128 3.05 -24.72 -16.88
N THR A 129 2.16 -24.48 -15.94
CA THR A 129 1.41 -25.55 -15.25
C THR A 129 0.11 -25.92 -15.94
N ALA A 130 -0.45 -25.05 -16.78
CA ALA A 130 -1.58 -25.35 -17.63
C ALA A 130 -1.10 -26.22 -18.80
N ILE A 131 -0.95 -27.54 -18.54
CA ILE A 131 -0.69 -28.55 -19.56
C ILE A 131 -1.92 -28.59 -20.47
N GLY A 132 -1.84 -27.91 -21.57
CA GLY A 132 -2.91 -27.81 -22.54
C GLY A 132 -3.20 -26.37 -22.93
N GLY A 133 -2.21 -25.68 -23.52
CA GLY A 133 -2.33 -24.35 -24.11
C GLY A 133 -3.41 -24.19 -25.19
N THR A 134 -4.44 -25.03 -25.16
CA THR A 134 -5.55 -25.05 -26.12
C THR A 134 -6.56 -23.91 -25.89
N ILE A 135 -6.66 -23.36 -24.71
CA ILE A 135 -7.66 -22.30 -24.42
C ILE A 135 -7.21 -20.93 -24.93
N LEU A 136 -5.93 -20.64 -24.91
CA LEU A 136 -5.40 -19.36 -25.43
C LEU A 136 -4.96 -19.42 -26.92
N ALA A 137 -4.65 -20.60 -27.43
CA ALA A 137 -4.21 -20.76 -28.81
C ALA A 137 -5.27 -20.37 -29.85
N GLY A 138 -6.53 -20.42 -29.49
CA GLY A 138 -7.64 -20.02 -30.38
C GLY A 138 -7.89 -18.50 -30.42
N ALA A 139 -7.28 -17.71 -29.53
CA ALA A 139 -7.52 -16.28 -29.43
C ALA A 139 -6.42 -15.40 -30.05
N ILE A 140 -5.24 -15.96 -30.33
CA ILE A 140 -4.04 -15.19 -30.71
C ILE A 140 -3.54 -15.61 -32.13
N GLY A 141 -4.43 -15.89 -33.04
CA GLY A 141 -4.12 -16.17 -34.42
C GLY A 141 -4.34 -14.94 -35.30
N GLY A 142 -3.30 -14.15 -35.57
CA GLY A 142 -3.38 -13.05 -36.53
C GLY A 142 -2.70 -11.77 -36.07
N SER A 143 -2.11 -11.07 -37.01
CA SER A 143 -1.31 -9.85 -36.87
C SER A 143 -2.11 -8.64 -36.36
N ALA A 144 -2.41 -8.56 -35.13
CA ALA A 144 -2.77 -7.42 -34.32
C ALA A 144 -3.43 -7.97 -33.04
N PHE A 145 -3.09 -7.45 -31.89
CA PHE A 145 -3.85 -7.68 -30.66
C PHE A 145 -5.30 -7.28 -30.91
N SER A 146 -6.17 -8.26 -31.18
CA SER A 146 -7.59 -7.99 -31.28
C SER A 146 -8.14 -7.67 -29.90
N ASP A 147 -9.17 -6.82 -29.80
CA ASP A 147 -9.90 -6.53 -28.54
C ASP A 147 -10.24 -7.82 -27.77
N LYS A 148 -10.52 -8.89 -28.50
CA LYS A 148 -10.84 -10.22 -27.97
C LYS A 148 -9.62 -10.92 -27.32
N ALA A 149 -8.44 -10.81 -27.91
CA ALA A 149 -7.20 -11.38 -27.35
C ALA A 149 -6.77 -10.60 -26.10
N MET A 150 -6.93 -9.28 -26.12
CA MET A 150 -6.69 -8.42 -24.96
C MET A 150 -7.65 -8.73 -23.82
N GLY A 151 -8.95 -8.91 -24.09
CA GLY A 151 -9.95 -9.28 -23.10
C GLY A 151 -9.64 -10.62 -22.42
N VAL A 152 -9.25 -11.64 -23.19
CA VAL A 152 -8.85 -12.95 -22.64
C VAL A 152 -7.59 -12.83 -21.78
N LEU A 153 -6.61 -12.04 -22.21
CA LEU A 153 -5.38 -11.83 -21.45
C LEU A 153 -5.64 -11.06 -20.16
N THR A 154 -6.45 -10.01 -20.20
CA THR A 154 -6.87 -9.24 -19.01
C THR A 154 -7.58 -10.15 -18.02
N GLN A 155 -8.53 -10.94 -18.45
CA GLN A 155 -9.23 -11.91 -17.60
C GLN A 155 -8.26 -12.94 -17.00
N HIS A 156 -7.24 -13.36 -17.74
CA HIS A 156 -6.23 -14.29 -17.25
C HIS A 156 -5.32 -13.65 -16.21
N ILE A 157 -4.92 -12.41 -16.42
CA ILE A 157 -4.12 -11.61 -15.47
C ILE A 157 -4.89 -11.40 -14.17
N ASN A 158 -6.17 -11.03 -14.26
CA ASN A 158 -7.03 -10.80 -13.09
C ASN A 158 -7.26 -12.07 -12.24
N ASN A 159 -7.03 -13.25 -12.80
CA ASN A 159 -7.13 -14.54 -12.12
C ASN A 159 -5.75 -15.12 -11.69
N VAL A 160 -4.69 -14.34 -11.74
CA VAL A 160 -3.37 -14.79 -11.25
C VAL A 160 -3.36 -14.84 -9.74
N GLN A 161 -2.97 -15.98 -9.20
CA GLN A 161 -2.75 -16.12 -7.76
C GLN A 161 -1.35 -15.61 -7.41
N ILE A 162 -1.31 -14.60 -6.57
CA ILE A 162 -0.07 -14.09 -5.97
C ILE A 162 0.29 -14.98 -4.78
N THR A 163 1.54 -15.34 -4.64
CA THR A 163 1.98 -16.20 -3.53
C THR A 163 2.04 -15.43 -2.21
N LYS A 164 1.85 -16.12 -1.09
CA LYS A 164 2.03 -15.53 0.26
C LYS A 164 3.39 -14.83 0.41
N LYS A 165 4.43 -15.38 -0.19
CA LYS A 165 5.78 -14.78 -0.19
C LYS A 165 5.80 -13.44 -0.91
N ALA A 166 5.15 -13.34 -2.08
CA ALA A 166 5.07 -12.11 -2.86
C ALA A 166 4.23 -11.04 -2.13
N GLU A 167 3.18 -11.45 -1.40
CA GLU A 167 2.40 -10.56 -0.54
C GLU A 167 3.25 -9.95 0.58
N TRP A 168 4.02 -10.78 1.29
CA TRP A 168 4.96 -10.28 2.30
C TRP A 168 6.01 -9.34 1.72
N GLU A 169 6.51 -9.64 0.52
CA GLU A 169 7.45 -8.76 -0.17
C GLU A 169 6.80 -7.41 -0.50
N ALA A 170 5.57 -7.42 -1.03
CA ALA A 170 4.83 -6.21 -1.33
C ALA A 170 4.52 -5.38 -0.08
N ASP A 171 4.12 -6.01 1.04
CA ASP A 171 3.90 -5.33 2.32
C ASP A 171 5.17 -4.68 2.85
N ASN A 172 6.28 -5.38 2.81
CA ASN A 172 7.56 -4.84 3.26
C ASN A 172 8.02 -3.66 2.40
N LEU A 173 7.84 -3.77 1.09
CA LEU A 173 8.12 -2.67 0.16
C LEU A 173 7.19 -1.48 0.40
N ALA A 174 5.89 -1.72 0.64
CA ALA A 174 4.93 -0.66 0.92
C ALA A 174 5.33 0.17 2.16
N PHE A 175 5.82 -0.48 3.22
CA PHE A 175 6.38 0.22 4.37
C PHE A 175 7.53 1.15 3.97
N ASP A 176 8.52 0.62 3.26
CA ASP A 176 9.70 1.37 2.85
C ASP A 176 9.34 2.50 1.88
N TYR A 177 8.47 2.25 0.92
CA TYR A 177 8.02 3.22 -0.09
C TYR A 177 7.23 4.38 0.55
N CYS A 178 6.29 4.08 1.44
CA CYS A 178 5.54 5.11 2.17
C CYS A 178 6.46 5.95 3.04
N TYR A 179 7.38 5.33 3.76
CA TYR A 179 8.33 6.05 4.60
C TYR A 179 9.24 6.95 3.78
N GLN A 180 9.82 6.45 2.68
CA GLN A 180 10.64 7.25 1.75
C GLN A 180 9.86 8.39 1.08
N ALA A 181 8.57 8.21 0.86
CA ALA A 181 7.68 9.24 0.33
C ALA A 181 7.23 10.27 1.38
N GLY A 182 7.66 10.14 2.64
CA GLY A 182 7.34 11.05 3.72
C GLY A 182 5.94 10.84 4.35
N TYR A 183 5.33 9.67 4.14
CA TYR A 183 4.13 9.25 4.86
C TYR A 183 4.47 8.74 6.25
N ASN A 184 3.48 8.78 7.15
CA ASN A 184 3.64 8.24 8.49
C ASN A 184 3.95 6.73 8.45
N PRO A 185 5.09 6.26 8.98
CA PRO A 185 5.41 4.83 8.95
C PRO A 185 4.46 3.97 9.78
N GLY A 186 3.64 4.58 10.65
CA GLY A 186 2.58 3.91 11.39
C GLY A 186 1.32 3.60 10.59
N ALA A 187 1.17 4.19 9.41
CA ALA A 187 -0.05 4.10 8.61
C ALA A 187 -0.43 2.68 8.19
N GLY A 188 0.56 1.82 7.92
CA GLY A 188 0.30 0.42 7.56
C GLY A 188 -0.31 -0.38 8.72
N ALA A 189 0.21 -0.23 9.94
CA ALA A 189 -0.35 -0.88 11.12
C ALA A 189 -1.74 -0.31 11.45
N ALA A 190 -1.93 1.01 11.33
CA ALA A 190 -3.21 1.68 11.52
C ALA A 190 -4.27 1.18 10.52
N LEU A 191 -3.91 1.07 9.24
CA LEU A 191 -4.77 0.54 8.18
C LEU A 191 -5.26 -0.88 8.52
N TRP A 192 -4.37 -1.79 8.89
CA TRP A 192 -4.75 -3.16 9.18
C TRP A 192 -5.57 -3.27 10.47
N GLU A 193 -5.31 -2.41 11.46
CA GLU A 193 -6.17 -2.33 12.64
C GLU A 193 -7.59 -1.91 12.29
N ARG A 194 -7.74 -0.87 11.47
CA ARG A 194 -9.04 -0.42 10.95
C ARG A 194 -9.78 -1.54 10.22
N VAL A 195 -9.06 -2.32 9.39
CA VAL A 195 -9.64 -3.47 8.68
C VAL A 195 -10.11 -4.54 9.66
N ILE A 196 -9.31 -4.89 10.67
CA ILE A 196 -9.66 -5.86 11.71
C ILE A 196 -10.91 -5.42 12.47
N GLU A 197 -10.99 -4.16 12.88
CA GLU A 197 -12.12 -3.60 13.62
C GLU A 197 -13.41 -3.58 12.80
N LYS A 198 -13.32 -3.24 11.51
CA LYS A 198 -14.50 -3.14 10.63
C LYS A 198 -14.99 -4.49 10.09
N LYS A 199 -14.09 -5.46 9.90
CA LYS A 199 -14.35 -6.71 9.16
C LYS A 199 -13.95 -7.99 9.88
N GLY A 200 -13.24 -7.89 11.00
CA GLY A 200 -12.68 -9.04 11.71
C GLY A 200 -11.37 -9.53 11.08
N ASP A 201 -10.82 -10.58 11.70
CA ASP A 201 -9.50 -11.13 11.34
C ASP A 201 -9.56 -12.13 10.16
N THR A 202 -10.74 -12.41 9.65
CA THR A 202 -10.93 -13.39 8.58
C THR A 202 -10.61 -12.78 7.21
N ALA A 203 -9.66 -13.40 6.52
CA ALA A 203 -9.24 -13.08 5.15
C ALA A 203 -10.34 -13.36 4.11
N GLY A 204 -11.53 -12.80 4.28
CA GLY A 204 -12.64 -13.00 3.36
C GLY A 204 -13.51 -11.76 3.26
N ASN A 205 -13.70 -11.25 2.07
CA ASN A 205 -14.79 -10.40 1.61
C ASN A 205 -14.63 -8.87 1.67
N PHE A 206 -13.53 -8.26 2.11
CA PHE A 206 -13.41 -6.80 2.02
C PHE A 206 -12.17 -6.33 1.24
N ILE A 207 -11.07 -6.99 1.46
CA ILE A 207 -9.81 -6.81 0.74
C ILE A 207 -9.51 -8.03 -0.13
N GLY A 208 -10.44 -8.99 -0.17
CA GLY A 208 -10.30 -10.23 -0.91
C GLY A 208 -10.24 -10.08 -2.42
N GLU A 209 -10.56 -8.89 -2.94
CA GLU A 209 -10.41 -8.57 -4.36
C GLU A 209 -9.07 -7.90 -4.68
N ILE A 210 -8.48 -7.15 -3.75
CA ILE A 210 -7.11 -6.62 -3.90
C ILE A 210 -6.08 -7.72 -3.68
N PHE A 211 -6.39 -8.62 -2.76
CA PHE A 211 -5.49 -9.64 -2.31
C PHE A 211 -6.18 -11.00 -2.53
N SER A 212 -5.65 -11.82 -3.40
CA SER A 212 -6.19 -13.12 -3.80
C SER A 212 -6.69 -13.98 -2.61
N PRO A 213 -7.86 -14.66 -2.67
CA PRO A 213 -8.60 -15.12 -1.49
C PRO A 213 -8.01 -16.28 -0.69
N ASN A 214 -6.95 -16.97 -1.15
CA ASN A 214 -6.60 -18.27 -0.59
C ASN A 214 -5.21 -18.43 0.01
N ASP A 215 -4.30 -17.44 -0.09
CA ASP A 215 -2.91 -17.59 0.36
C ASP A 215 -2.33 -16.36 1.07
N HIS A 216 -3.19 -15.48 1.66
CA HIS A 216 -2.74 -14.25 2.31
C HIS A 216 -2.32 -14.45 3.76
N PRO A 217 -1.37 -13.63 4.23
CA PRO A 217 -1.18 -13.41 5.66
C PRO A 217 -2.50 -12.89 6.28
N GLY A 218 -2.83 -13.33 7.48
CA GLY A 218 -3.95 -12.78 8.24
C GLY A 218 -3.76 -11.28 8.50
N HIS A 219 -4.85 -10.54 8.67
CA HIS A 219 -4.79 -9.09 8.90
C HIS A 219 -3.98 -8.75 10.15
N ARG A 220 -4.08 -9.57 11.22
CA ARG A 220 -3.26 -9.43 12.45
C ARG A 220 -1.78 -9.64 12.19
N GLU A 221 -1.42 -10.67 11.40
CA GLU A 221 -0.03 -10.94 11.04
C GLU A 221 0.58 -9.76 10.28
N ARG A 222 -0.18 -9.15 9.36
CA ARG A 222 0.24 -7.98 8.60
C ARG A 222 0.43 -6.76 9.50
N ARG A 223 -0.56 -6.45 10.35
CA ARG A 223 -0.48 -5.38 11.34
C ARG A 223 0.75 -5.55 12.23
N ASP A 224 0.95 -6.74 12.77
CA ASP A 224 2.06 -7.04 13.69
C ASP A 224 3.42 -6.94 12.99
N ASN A 225 3.49 -7.29 11.71
CA ASN A 225 4.69 -7.09 10.90
C ASN A 225 5.01 -5.61 10.73
N TYR A 226 4.02 -4.78 10.44
CA TYR A 226 4.20 -3.32 10.37
C TYR A 226 4.63 -2.75 11.72
N GLU A 227 4.02 -3.17 12.85
CA GLU A 227 4.41 -2.74 14.18
C GLU A 227 5.88 -3.05 14.49
N LYS A 228 6.35 -4.26 14.14
CA LYS A 228 7.77 -4.64 14.27
C LYS A 228 8.70 -3.74 13.45
N LYS A 229 8.32 -3.40 12.23
CA LYS A 229 9.09 -2.50 11.35
C LYS A 229 9.15 -1.09 11.92
N ILE A 230 8.06 -0.56 12.47
CA ILE A 230 8.01 0.75 13.11
C ILE A 230 8.96 0.75 14.33
N SER A 231 8.87 -0.27 15.17
CA SER A 231 9.77 -0.38 16.33
C SER A 231 11.24 -0.45 15.91
N ALA A 232 11.55 -1.28 14.91
CA ALA A 232 12.91 -1.40 14.36
C ALA A 232 13.46 -0.07 13.83
N LEU A 233 12.63 0.76 13.20
CA LEU A 233 12.99 2.08 12.70
C LEU A 233 13.51 3.00 13.82
N SER A 234 12.96 2.87 15.04
CA SER A 234 13.40 3.60 16.23
C SER A 234 14.59 2.93 16.98
N GLY A 235 15.17 1.87 16.44
CA GLY A 235 16.14 1.05 17.15
C GLY A 235 15.53 0.31 18.35
N GLY A 236 14.24 -0.03 18.30
CA GLY A 236 13.51 -0.73 19.37
C GLY A 236 13.09 0.16 20.54
N ARG A 237 13.28 1.49 20.42
CA ARG A 237 12.98 2.42 21.52
C ARG A 237 11.51 2.78 21.63
N VAL A 238 10.80 2.83 20.52
CA VAL A 238 9.35 3.09 20.46
C VAL A 238 8.62 1.77 20.29
N THR A 239 7.72 1.48 21.24
CA THR A 239 6.98 0.21 21.29
C THR A 239 5.55 0.44 21.75
N ILE A 240 4.71 -0.57 21.58
CA ILE A 240 3.39 -0.62 22.22
C ILE A 240 3.47 -1.49 23.48
N LYS A 241 2.89 -1.04 24.57
CA LYS A 241 2.77 -1.81 25.82
C LYS A 241 1.91 -3.05 25.56
N ASN A 242 2.37 -4.20 26.01
CA ASN A 242 1.66 -5.47 25.82
C ASN A 242 0.19 -5.38 26.24
N ASN A 243 -0.71 -5.89 25.38
CA ASN A 243 -2.17 -5.90 25.60
C ASN A 243 -2.76 -4.53 25.93
N SER A 244 -2.23 -3.47 25.36
CA SER A 244 -2.65 -2.10 25.65
C SER A 244 -2.55 -1.21 24.41
N ASP A 245 -3.21 -0.04 24.48
CA ASP A 245 -3.07 1.03 23.47
C ASP A 245 -2.06 2.11 23.89
N VAL A 246 -1.23 1.81 24.88
CA VAL A 246 -0.21 2.75 25.37
C VAL A 246 1.03 2.66 24.51
N VAL A 247 1.42 3.79 23.92
CA VAL A 247 2.71 3.98 23.26
C VAL A 247 3.78 4.17 24.33
N GLN A 248 4.88 3.43 24.22
CA GLN A 248 6.02 3.50 25.12
C GLN A 248 7.27 4.00 24.41
N ILE A 249 8.11 4.72 25.15
CA ILE A 249 9.45 5.14 24.73
C ILE A 249 10.43 4.66 25.79
N ASN A 250 11.47 3.94 25.38
CA ASN A 250 12.46 3.36 26.31
C ASN A 250 11.79 2.55 27.44
N LYS A 251 10.69 1.81 27.12
CA LYS A 251 9.87 1.01 28.04
C LYS A 251 9.09 1.83 29.11
N LYS A 252 9.00 3.15 28.94
CA LYS A 252 8.21 4.03 29.80
C LYS A 252 6.95 4.47 29.07
N ASP A 253 5.83 4.51 29.77
CA ASP A 253 4.53 4.91 29.23
C ASP A 253 4.58 6.39 28.81
N PHE A 254 4.20 6.65 27.57
CA PHE A 254 4.09 7.99 27.00
C PHE A 254 2.64 8.44 26.92
N LEU A 255 1.84 7.73 26.13
CA LEU A 255 0.49 8.17 25.78
C LEU A 255 -0.39 6.97 25.41
N LYS A 256 -1.63 6.99 25.88
CA LYS A 256 -2.74 6.23 25.30
C LYS A 256 -3.61 7.21 24.53
N PRO A 257 -3.63 7.21 23.20
CA PRO A 257 -4.43 8.15 22.43
C PRO A 257 -5.93 7.93 22.63
N ALA A 258 -6.71 8.99 22.72
CA ALA A 258 -8.16 8.92 22.66
C ALA A 258 -8.62 8.62 21.21
N PRO A 259 -9.83 8.08 21.00
CA PRO A 259 -10.39 7.94 19.66
C PRO A 259 -10.67 9.31 19.02
N LEU A 260 -10.64 9.37 17.70
CA LEU A 260 -10.93 10.57 16.92
C LEU A 260 -11.81 10.23 15.73
N ALA A 261 -13.02 10.81 15.69
CA ALA A 261 -14.00 10.55 14.63
C ALA A 261 -14.23 9.03 14.43
N ASP A 262 -13.95 8.50 13.24
CA ASP A 262 -14.07 7.08 12.92
C ASP A 262 -12.79 6.26 13.23
N MET A 263 -11.78 6.89 13.83
CA MET A 263 -10.49 6.29 14.15
C MET A 263 -10.44 5.87 15.62
N SER A 264 -10.19 4.60 15.90
CA SER A 264 -10.08 4.07 17.25
C SER A 264 -8.81 4.52 17.97
N SER A 265 -8.79 4.39 19.30
CA SER A 265 -7.58 4.53 20.10
C SER A 265 -6.46 3.59 19.63
N THR A 266 -6.83 2.34 19.32
CA THR A 266 -5.91 1.32 18.84
C THR A 266 -5.31 1.68 17.48
N GLU A 267 -6.08 2.26 16.58
CA GLU A 267 -5.58 2.76 15.30
C GLU A 267 -4.66 3.98 15.50
N ARG A 268 -5.08 4.97 16.28
CA ARG A 268 -4.29 6.19 16.53
C ARG A 268 -2.94 5.91 17.20
N LYS A 269 -2.83 4.89 18.07
CA LYS A 269 -1.55 4.56 18.70
C LYS A 269 -0.45 4.26 17.67
N TYR A 270 -0.81 3.60 16.57
CA TYR A 270 0.17 3.29 15.51
C TYR A 270 0.63 4.55 14.77
N LEU A 271 -0.24 5.53 14.57
CA LEU A 271 0.15 6.80 13.96
C LEU A 271 1.09 7.60 14.88
N VAL A 272 0.81 7.64 16.18
CA VAL A 272 1.72 8.26 17.17
C VAL A 272 3.05 7.51 17.22
N MET A 273 3.01 6.18 17.29
CA MET A 273 4.19 5.32 17.27
C MET A 273 5.05 5.57 16.03
N GLY A 274 4.42 5.67 14.85
CA GLY A 274 5.10 5.91 13.59
C GLY A 274 5.82 7.25 13.55
N ASN A 275 5.17 8.33 13.96
CA ASN A 275 5.80 9.66 14.03
C ASN A 275 6.96 9.71 15.03
N LEU A 276 6.82 9.05 16.18
CA LEU A 276 7.92 8.92 17.15
C LEU A 276 9.09 8.12 16.56
N ALA A 277 8.80 7.00 15.91
CA ALA A 277 9.84 6.18 15.28
C ALA A 277 10.60 6.96 14.21
N ALA A 278 9.89 7.73 13.37
CA ALA A 278 10.49 8.63 12.38
C ALA A 278 11.37 9.70 13.05
N ALA A 279 10.92 10.26 14.18
CA ALA A 279 11.74 11.22 14.94
C ALA A 279 13.05 10.62 15.41
N TYR A 280 13.03 9.39 15.90
CA TYR A 280 14.26 8.68 16.31
C TYR A 280 15.17 8.36 15.13
N ASP A 281 14.61 7.86 14.03
CA ASP A 281 15.38 7.53 12.81
C ASP A 281 16.08 8.77 12.22
N HIS A 282 15.40 9.93 12.26
CA HIS A 282 15.93 11.21 11.81
C HIS A 282 16.78 11.95 12.86
N GLY A 283 17.08 11.33 14.00
CA GLY A 283 17.87 11.94 15.07
C GLY A 283 17.22 13.12 15.79
N GLN A 284 15.91 13.28 15.67
CA GLN A 284 15.18 14.42 16.29
C GLN A 284 15.02 14.26 17.79
N ASN A 285 15.21 13.06 18.33
CA ASN A 285 15.12 12.76 19.77
C ASN A 285 16.20 13.44 20.62
N ILE A 286 17.25 14.00 19.99
CA ILE A 286 18.29 14.78 20.69
C ILE A 286 17.80 16.18 21.08
N TYR A 287 16.78 16.68 20.39
CA TYR A 287 16.19 18.01 20.64
C TYR A 287 15.05 17.94 21.65
N ASP A 288 14.70 19.08 22.22
CA ASP A 288 13.58 19.16 23.13
C ASP A 288 12.25 19.03 22.39
N ALA A 289 11.29 18.37 23.04
CA ALA A 289 9.90 18.42 22.63
C ALA A 289 9.29 19.78 23.01
N TYR A 290 8.40 20.27 22.17
CA TYR A 290 7.69 21.53 22.37
C TYR A 290 6.32 21.52 21.70
N VAL A 291 5.50 22.52 21.96
CA VAL A 291 4.19 22.69 21.31
C VAL A 291 4.31 23.74 20.21
N GLN A 292 3.83 23.40 19.03
CA GLN A 292 3.70 24.33 17.90
C GLN A 292 2.28 24.23 17.32
N ASN A 293 1.54 25.32 17.38
CA ASN A 293 0.15 25.39 16.87
C ASN A 293 -0.74 24.23 17.40
N GLY A 294 -0.60 23.90 18.71
CA GLY A 294 -1.35 22.83 19.33
C GLY A 294 -0.83 21.40 19.08
N THR A 295 0.19 21.26 18.21
CA THR A 295 0.82 19.99 17.88
C THR A 295 2.05 19.76 18.75
N VAL A 296 2.19 18.55 19.29
CA VAL A 296 3.41 18.11 19.99
C VAL A 296 4.47 17.79 18.96
N MET A 297 5.61 18.50 19.09
CA MET A 297 6.78 18.37 18.23
C MET A 297 7.94 17.72 18.98
N LEU A 298 8.74 16.93 18.32
CA LEU A 298 10.05 16.48 18.81
C LEU A 298 11.10 16.87 17.76
N GLY A 299 11.93 17.87 18.09
CA GLY A 299 12.74 18.53 17.09
C GLY A 299 11.83 19.11 15.98
N ASN A 300 12.10 18.76 14.73
CA ASN A 300 11.27 19.19 13.58
C ASN A 300 10.17 18.17 13.20
N GLN A 301 10.04 17.06 13.94
CA GLN A 301 9.05 16.03 13.68
C GLN A 301 7.76 16.29 14.46
N ALA A 302 6.64 16.42 13.75
CA ALA A 302 5.33 16.41 14.37
C ALA A 302 4.99 15.01 14.89
N ILE A 303 4.56 14.92 16.16
CA ILE A 303 4.24 13.63 16.79
C ILE A 303 2.74 13.39 16.75
N PHE A 304 1.95 14.26 17.38
CA PHE A 304 0.49 14.23 17.34
C PHE A 304 -0.10 15.57 17.75
N THR A 305 -1.33 15.80 17.33
CA THR A 305 -2.17 16.92 17.83
C THR A 305 -3.19 16.34 18.81
N PRO A 306 -3.17 16.74 20.07
CA PRO A 306 -4.13 16.27 21.07
C PRO A 306 -5.57 16.59 20.68
N VAL A 307 -6.45 15.66 20.95
CA VAL A 307 -7.90 15.80 20.80
C VAL A 307 -8.61 15.62 22.14
N SER A 308 -9.92 15.82 22.17
CA SER A 308 -10.71 15.61 23.40
C SER A 308 -10.51 14.18 23.93
N GLY A 309 -10.13 14.06 25.19
CA GLY A 309 -9.80 12.80 25.86
C GLY A 309 -8.32 12.42 25.83
N ASP A 310 -7.48 13.10 25.05
CA ASP A 310 -6.03 13.00 25.19
C ASP A 310 -5.53 13.83 26.40
N ILE A 311 -4.29 13.54 26.84
CA ILE A 311 -3.56 14.46 27.70
C ILE A 311 -3.29 15.77 26.95
N SER A 312 -3.03 16.87 27.68
CA SER A 312 -2.71 18.14 27.03
C SER A 312 -1.38 18.08 26.26
N ALA A 313 -1.21 18.98 25.30
CA ALA A 313 0.04 19.06 24.54
C ALA A 313 1.23 19.36 25.48
N GLU A 314 1.05 20.23 26.47
CA GLU A 314 2.06 20.61 27.46
C GLU A 314 2.43 19.42 28.36
N GLU A 315 1.45 18.65 28.79
CA GLU A 315 1.67 17.43 29.59
C GLU A 315 2.43 16.37 28.75
N ALA A 316 2.03 16.16 27.51
CA ALA A 316 2.72 15.25 26.60
C ALA A 316 4.18 15.68 26.36
N VAL A 317 4.45 16.97 26.16
CA VAL A 317 5.81 17.52 26.05
C VAL A 317 6.62 17.27 27.29
N ALA A 318 6.07 17.49 28.49
CA ALA A 318 6.76 17.25 29.76
C ALA A 318 7.15 15.77 29.91
N ILE A 319 6.23 14.84 29.62
CA ILE A 319 6.51 13.40 29.66
C ILE A 319 7.58 13.05 28.62
N LEU A 320 7.42 13.50 27.37
CA LEU A 320 8.32 13.17 26.27
C LEU A 320 9.77 13.61 26.56
N ASN A 321 9.97 14.81 27.13
CA ASN A 321 11.30 15.30 27.51
C ASN A 321 11.95 14.51 28.64
N GLN A 322 11.16 13.78 29.44
CA GLN A 322 11.69 12.92 30.52
C GLN A 322 12.10 11.53 30.05
N ILE A 323 11.43 11.00 29.00
CA ILE A 323 11.55 9.57 28.66
C ILE A 323 12.25 9.31 27.32
N LYS A 324 12.43 10.35 26.48
CA LYS A 324 13.08 10.27 25.15
C LYS A 324 14.56 9.90 25.21
#